data_a8dffc26982d560f72a4c25cadec050d
#
_entry.id   a8dffc26982d560f72a4c25cadec050d
#
_cell.length_a   1.000
_cell.length_b   1.000
_cell.length_c   1.000
_cell.angle_alpha   90.00
_cell.angle_beta   90.00
_cell.angle_gamma   90.00
#
_symmetry.space_group_name_H-M   'P 1'
#
loop_
_entity.id
_entity.type
_entity.pdbx_description
1 polymer ?
#
loop_
_entity_poly.entity_id
_entity_poly.type
_entity_poly.pdbx_seq_one_letter_code
_entity_poly.pdbx_strand_id
1 'polypeptide(L)'
;MSMNIQQVEKATQDWLEQVVIGLNLCPFAHKPNKNKQIKIAVTEATSEEALLEFILLELRGLDSKEPKELETTLVVSPAMLEDFMDYNFFLDWVDALLKQEDYEGIYQVASFHPDYCFGGTEPEDAENLTNRSPYPTIHLIREESMERVLKHYPDPEAIPDNNIARVEGLTAEEKAKLFPYLIR
;
A
#
# COMPACT_ATOMS: atom_id res chain seq x y z
N MET A 1 -12.47 21.13 -9.57
CA MET A 1 -13.34 20.31 -8.71
C MET A 1 -12.56 19.99 -7.44
N SER A 2 -13.19 20.12 -6.29
CA SER A 2 -12.58 19.70 -5.04
C SER A 2 -12.51 18.15 -5.01
N MET A 3 -11.37 17.62 -4.59
CA MET A 3 -11.20 16.20 -4.35
C MET A 3 -12.22 15.71 -3.32
N ASN A 4 -12.87 14.59 -3.60
CA ASN A 4 -13.76 13.97 -2.63
C ASN A 4 -13.00 12.92 -1.83
N ILE A 5 -12.53 13.30 -0.65
CA ILE A 5 -11.75 12.43 0.27
C ILE A 5 -12.52 11.14 0.58
N GLN A 6 -13.81 11.20 0.81
CA GLN A 6 -14.63 10.02 1.12
C GLN A 6 -14.66 9.02 -0.05
N GLN A 7 -14.66 9.50 -1.29
CA GLN A 7 -14.58 8.62 -2.47
C GLN A 7 -13.20 7.95 -2.56
N VAL A 8 -12.12 8.67 -2.25
CA VAL A 8 -10.77 8.13 -2.24
C VAL A 8 -10.61 7.08 -1.13
N GLU A 9 -11.11 7.37 0.06
CA GLU A 9 -11.12 6.41 1.18
C GLU A 9 -11.90 5.15 0.81
N LYS A 10 -13.09 5.31 0.24
CA LYS A 10 -13.92 4.17 -0.18
C LYS A 10 -13.23 3.32 -1.25
N ALA A 11 -12.69 3.95 -2.29
CA ALA A 11 -11.99 3.23 -3.36
C ALA A 11 -10.78 2.44 -2.81
N THR A 12 -10.06 3.03 -1.87
CA THR A 12 -8.91 2.37 -1.21
C THR A 12 -9.37 1.22 -0.32
N GLN A 13 -10.45 1.39 0.44
CA GLN A 13 -11.04 0.32 1.26
C GLN A 13 -11.56 -0.82 0.39
N ASP A 14 -12.23 -0.53 -0.72
CA ASP A 14 -12.72 -1.53 -1.66
C ASP A 14 -11.55 -2.33 -2.27
N TRP A 15 -10.47 -1.66 -2.65
CA TRP A 15 -9.24 -2.31 -3.12
C TRP A 15 -8.62 -3.21 -2.05
N LEU A 16 -8.49 -2.72 -0.83
CA LEU A 16 -7.97 -3.50 0.29
C LEU A 16 -8.77 -4.79 0.50
N GLU A 17 -10.08 -4.69 0.51
CA GLU A 17 -10.98 -5.83 0.78
C GLU A 17 -11.12 -6.78 -0.41
N GLN A 18 -11.26 -6.26 -1.62
CA GLN A 18 -11.54 -7.09 -2.80
C GLN A 18 -10.28 -7.62 -3.46
N VAL A 19 -9.21 -6.84 -3.49
CA VAL A 19 -7.94 -7.19 -4.15
C VAL A 19 -6.95 -7.78 -3.14
N VAL A 20 -6.49 -6.98 -2.19
CA VAL A 20 -5.43 -7.40 -1.25
C VAL A 20 -5.86 -8.60 -0.41
N ILE A 21 -7.02 -8.51 0.21
CA ILE A 21 -7.59 -9.58 1.06
C ILE A 21 -8.29 -10.61 0.19
N GLY A 22 -9.13 -10.18 -0.72
CA GLY A 22 -9.95 -11.06 -1.58
C GLY A 22 -9.15 -12.02 -2.44
N LEU A 23 -8.02 -11.59 -2.97
CA LEU A 23 -7.06 -12.42 -3.71
C LEU A 23 -5.97 -13.03 -2.81
N ASN A 24 -6.01 -12.76 -1.51
CA ASN A 24 -5.00 -13.20 -0.54
C ASN A 24 -3.57 -12.80 -0.92
N LEU A 25 -3.41 -11.58 -1.43
CA LEU A 25 -2.08 -11.04 -1.79
C LEU A 25 -1.25 -10.69 -0.55
N CYS A 26 -1.91 -10.34 0.55
CA CYS A 26 -1.31 -10.16 1.86
C CYS A 26 -2.07 -11.00 2.88
N PRO A 27 -1.57 -12.19 3.25
CA PRO A 27 -2.28 -13.09 4.17
C PRO A 27 -2.44 -12.52 5.59
N PHE A 28 -1.77 -11.41 5.89
CA PHE A 28 -1.77 -10.77 7.20
C PHE A 28 -2.77 -9.61 7.32
N ALA A 29 -3.35 -9.15 6.21
CA ALA A 29 -4.23 -7.98 6.19
C ALA A 29 -5.65 -8.25 6.71
N HIS A 30 -6.14 -9.47 6.61
CA HIS A 30 -7.51 -9.83 6.98
C HIS A 30 -7.84 -9.52 8.43
N LYS A 31 -7.00 -9.97 9.37
CA LYS A 31 -7.23 -9.80 10.81
C LYS A 31 -7.19 -8.32 11.23
N PRO A 32 -6.18 -7.52 10.89
CA PRO A 32 -6.18 -6.10 11.19
C PRO A 32 -7.36 -5.35 10.57
N ASN A 33 -7.75 -5.69 9.34
CA ASN A 33 -8.91 -5.07 8.70
C ASN A 33 -10.21 -5.37 9.45
N LYS A 34 -10.44 -6.63 9.81
CA LYS A 34 -11.60 -7.05 10.60
C LYS A 34 -11.66 -6.33 11.96
N ASN A 35 -10.53 -6.11 12.58
CA ASN A 35 -10.41 -5.46 13.89
C ASN A 35 -10.37 -3.92 13.81
N LYS A 36 -10.51 -3.34 12.61
CA LYS A 36 -10.44 -1.89 12.38
C LYS A 36 -9.12 -1.26 12.84
N GLN A 37 -8.02 -1.98 12.62
CA GLN A 37 -6.66 -1.60 13.00
C GLN A 37 -5.85 -1.05 11.81
N ILE A 38 -6.46 -0.91 10.64
CA ILE A 38 -5.86 -0.31 9.45
C ILE A 38 -6.44 1.08 9.25
N LYS A 39 -5.57 2.09 9.23
CA LYS A 39 -5.96 3.47 8.92
C LYS A 39 -5.73 3.76 7.44
N ILE A 40 -6.72 4.32 6.78
CA ILE A 40 -6.58 4.93 5.46
C ILE A 40 -6.49 6.44 5.68
N ALA A 41 -5.32 7.01 5.44
CA ALA A 41 -5.03 8.42 5.62
C ALA A 41 -4.86 9.09 4.26
N VAL A 42 -5.89 9.79 3.81
CA VAL A 42 -5.87 10.51 2.53
C VAL A 42 -5.29 11.90 2.75
N THR A 43 -4.30 12.29 1.95
CA THR A 43 -3.70 13.62 1.98
C THR A 43 -4.12 14.45 0.77
N GLU A 44 -4.26 15.75 0.95
CA GLU A 44 -4.44 16.74 -0.12
C GLU A 44 -3.11 17.43 -0.50
N ALA A 45 -1.97 16.89 -0.05
CA ALA A 45 -0.66 17.44 -0.36
C ALA A 45 -0.42 17.49 -1.87
N THR A 46 0.17 18.60 -2.31
CA THR A 46 0.57 18.86 -3.71
C THR A 46 2.05 19.18 -3.87
N SER A 47 2.82 19.07 -2.77
CA SER A 47 4.28 19.19 -2.79
C SER A 47 4.92 18.05 -2.02
N GLU A 48 6.17 17.73 -2.37
CA GLU A 48 6.93 16.67 -1.73
C GLU A 48 7.13 16.95 -0.23
N GLU A 49 7.41 18.20 0.13
CA GLU A 49 7.57 18.61 1.53
C GLU A 49 6.29 18.38 2.34
N ALA A 50 5.14 18.80 1.80
CA ALA A 50 3.86 18.61 2.48
C ALA A 50 3.50 17.13 2.63
N LEU A 51 3.84 16.31 1.63
CA LEU A 51 3.62 14.86 1.70
C LEU A 51 4.54 14.21 2.72
N LEU A 52 5.81 14.59 2.78
CA LEU A 52 6.75 14.09 3.80
C LEU A 52 6.33 14.47 5.21
N GLU A 53 5.87 15.71 5.41
CA GLU A 53 5.30 16.14 6.70
C GLU A 53 4.08 15.30 7.09
N PHE A 54 3.20 15.03 6.14
CA PHE A 54 2.03 14.18 6.37
C PHE A 54 2.43 12.76 6.77
N ILE A 55 3.38 12.15 6.05
CA ILE A 55 3.92 10.82 6.37
C ILE A 55 4.53 10.80 7.77
N LEU A 56 5.31 11.83 8.14
CA LEU A 56 5.90 11.93 9.47
C LEU A 56 4.83 11.99 10.56
N LEU A 57 3.77 12.75 10.37
CA LEU A 57 2.65 12.81 11.32
C LEU A 57 1.97 11.45 11.48
N GLU A 58 1.78 10.70 10.39
CA GLU A 58 1.21 9.35 10.44
C GLU A 58 2.15 8.35 11.13
N LEU A 59 3.46 8.44 10.90
CA LEU A 59 4.46 7.62 11.60
C LEU A 59 4.43 7.89 13.12
N ARG A 60 4.39 9.15 13.51
CA ARG A 60 4.25 9.54 14.93
C ARG A 60 2.93 9.07 15.52
N GLY A 61 1.87 9.06 14.72
CA GLY A 61 0.57 8.49 15.10
C GLY A 61 0.65 7.00 15.39
N LEU A 62 1.35 6.24 14.54
CA LEU A 62 1.64 4.82 14.77
C LEU A 62 2.47 4.60 16.03
N ASP A 63 3.53 5.40 16.19
CA ASP A 63 4.47 5.29 17.31
C ASP A 63 3.81 5.59 18.68
N SER A 64 2.79 6.43 18.69
CA SER A 64 2.02 6.80 19.89
C SER A 64 0.96 5.79 20.29
N LYS A 65 0.70 4.75 19.51
CA LYS A 65 -0.36 3.78 19.72
C LYS A 65 0.15 2.35 19.73
N GLU A 66 -0.51 1.52 20.52
CA GLU A 66 -0.25 0.08 20.50
C GLU A 66 -0.75 -0.56 19.21
N PRO A 67 -0.11 -1.65 18.71
CA PRO A 67 -0.56 -2.35 17.50
C PRO A 67 -2.03 -2.80 17.55
N LYS A 68 -2.54 -3.15 18.73
CA LYS A 68 -3.95 -3.53 18.91
C LYS A 68 -4.95 -2.39 18.69
N GLU A 69 -4.48 -1.14 18.76
CA GLU A 69 -5.28 0.07 18.49
C GLU A 69 -5.13 0.50 17.04
N LEU A 70 -3.88 0.50 16.54
CA LEU A 70 -3.53 0.87 15.17
C LEU A 70 -2.33 0.04 14.72
N GLU A 71 -2.58 -0.96 13.89
CA GLU A 71 -1.53 -1.85 13.38
C GLU A 71 -0.72 -1.22 12.27
N THR A 72 -1.39 -0.54 11.32
CA THR A 72 -0.76 -0.04 10.10
C THR A 72 -1.55 1.11 9.48
N THR A 73 -0.88 1.90 8.65
CA THR A 73 -1.48 3.05 7.95
C THR A 73 -1.18 3.01 6.47
N LEU A 74 -2.21 3.21 5.66
CA LEU A 74 -2.11 3.46 4.23
C LEU A 74 -2.18 4.96 3.99
N VAL A 75 -1.09 5.59 3.59
CA VAL A 75 -1.06 6.99 3.18
C VAL A 75 -1.41 7.05 1.69
N VAL A 76 -2.52 7.70 1.36
CA VAL A 76 -3.04 7.81 0.00
C VAL A 76 -2.87 9.23 -0.52
N SER A 77 -2.20 9.39 -1.66
CA SER A 77 -1.84 10.68 -2.25
C SER A 77 -2.48 10.85 -3.64
N PRO A 78 -3.76 11.25 -3.72
CA PRO A 78 -4.47 11.35 -5.00
C PRO A 78 -4.17 12.64 -5.77
N ALA A 79 -3.51 13.64 -5.16
CA ALA A 79 -3.28 14.96 -5.75
C ALA A 79 -1.89 15.15 -6.34
N MET A 80 -1.00 14.16 -6.21
CA MET A 80 0.35 14.21 -6.73
C MET A 80 0.92 12.81 -6.96
N LEU A 81 2.11 12.72 -7.59
CA LEU A 81 2.80 11.46 -7.89
C LEU A 81 1.99 10.55 -8.85
N GLU A 82 1.25 11.16 -9.78
CA GLU A 82 0.51 10.43 -10.81
C GLU A 82 1.45 9.62 -11.73
N ASP A 83 2.63 10.17 -12.05
CA ASP A 83 3.66 9.44 -12.77
C ASP A 83 4.35 8.43 -11.85
N PHE A 84 4.48 7.17 -12.32
CA PHE A 84 5.05 6.10 -11.51
C PHE A 84 6.55 6.31 -11.22
N MET A 85 7.30 6.89 -12.15
CA MET A 85 8.72 7.15 -11.93
C MET A 85 8.94 8.24 -10.90
N ASP A 86 8.15 9.33 -10.94
CA ASP A 86 8.17 10.37 -9.91
C ASP A 86 7.82 9.79 -8.54
N TYR A 87 6.80 8.92 -8.47
CA TYR A 87 6.44 8.19 -7.26
C TYR A 87 7.61 7.32 -6.75
N ASN A 88 8.26 6.58 -7.64
CA ASN A 88 9.37 5.70 -7.28
C ASN A 88 10.58 6.50 -6.74
N PHE A 89 10.90 7.65 -7.34
CA PHE A 89 11.95 8.54 -6.83
C PHE A 89 11.57 9.15 -5.47
N PHE A 90 10.31 9.46 -5.25
CA PHE A 90 9.84 9.98 -3.97
C PHE A 90 10.06 8.98 -2.81
N LEU A 91 10.04 7.68 -3.07
CA LEU A 91 10.30 6.67 -2.04
C LEU A 91 11.70 6.79 -1.42
N ASP A 92 12.70 7.30 -2.16
CA ASP A 92 14.03 7.57 -1.60
C ASP A 92 13.99 8.64 -0.50
N TRP A 93 13.11 9.64 -0.66
CA TRP A 93 12.87 10.65 0.38
C TRP A 93 12.18 10.08 1.61
N VAL A 94 11.27 9.13 1.41
CA VAL A 94 10.62 8.43 2.53
C VAL A 94 11.63 7.60 3.31
N ASP A 95 12.52 6.88 2.63
CA ASP A 95 13.59 6.13 3.27
C ASP A 95 14.54 7.06 4.04
N ALA A 96 14.89 8.21 3.46
CA ALA A 96 15.71 9.21 4.13
C ALA A 96 15.00 9.77 5.39
N LEU A 97 13.68 9.97 5.32
CA LEU A 97 12.87 10.41 6.46
C LEU A 97 12.90 9.39 7.60
N LEU A 98 12.74 8.09 7.29
CA LEU A 98 12.81 7.03 8.30
C LEU A 98 14.17 7.02 9.01
N LYS A 99 15.26 7.20 8.27
CA LYS A 99 16.61 7.30 8.84
C LYS A 99 16.80 8.52 9.73
N GLN A 100 16.35 9.68 9.25
CA GLN A 100 16.46 10.96 9.95
C GLN A 100 15.70 10.96 11.29
N GLU A 101 14.56 10.31 11.34
CA GLU A 101 13.68 10.25 12.51
C GLU A 101 13.94 9.03 13.41
N ASP A 102 15.04 8.30 13.18
CA ASP A 102 15.41 7.08 13.92
C ASP A 102 14.34 5.96 13.85
N TYR A 103 13.60 5.90 12.77
CA TYR A 103 12.57 4.87 12.52
C TYR A 103 13.07 3.69 11.66
N GLU A 104 14.31 3.73 11.18
CA GLU A 104 14.92 2.60 10.47
C GLU A 104 14.98 1.37 11.39
N GLY A 105 14.48 0.23 10.91
CA GLY A 105 14.36 -0.99 11.71
C GLY A 105 13.12 -1.06 12.60
N ILE A 106 12.33 0.01 12.68
CA ILE A 106 11.07 0.08 13.45
C ILE A 106 9.86 0.07 12.52
N TYR A 107 9.92 0.86 11.46
CA TYR A 107 8.91 0.92 10.41
C TYR A 107 9.53 0.63 9.06
N GLN A 108 8.77 -0.02 8.20
CA GLN A 108 9.10 -0.23 6.79
C GLN A 108 7.97 0.27 5.90
N VAL A 109 8.26 0.48 4.63
CA VAL A 109 7.33 0.99 3.64
C VAL A 109 7.08 -0.04 2.56
N ALA A 110 5.82 -0.29 2.24
CA ALA A 110 5.43 -0.98 1.02
C ALA A 110 4.80 0.03 0.05
N SER A 111 4.98 -0.21 -1.24
CA SER A 111 4.62 0.72 -2.30
C SER A 111 3.53 0.15 -3.20
N PHE A 112 2.55 1.00 -3.54
CA PHE A 112 1.45 0.70 -4.44
C PHE A 112 1.14 1.92 -5.30
N HIS A 113 0.85 1.69 -6.57
CA HIS A 113 0.59 2.77 -7.53
C HIS A 113 -0.30 2.26 -8.66
N PRO A 114 -1.20 3.08 -9.26
CA PRO A 114 -2.03 2.65 -10.38
C PRO A 114 -1.25 2.11 -11.57
N ASP A 115 -0.06 2.62 -11.83
CA ASP A 115 0.81 2.22 -12.93
C ASP A 115 2.06 1.47 -12.47
N TYR A 116 1.99 0.80 -11.31
CA TYR A 116 3.12 0.03 -10.77
C TYR A 116 3.67 -0.94 -11.81
N CYS A 117 4.98 -0.91 -12.02
CA CYS A 117 5.67 -1.79 -12.95
C CYS A 117 6.98 -2.28 -12.32
N PHE A 118 7.10 -3.58 -12.12
CA PHE A 118 8.32 -4.18 -11.61
C PHE A 118 9.46 -4.10 -12.62
N GLY A 119 10.70 -3.96 -12.14
CA GLY A 119 11.87 -3.99 -13.00
C GLY A 119 11.94 -5.31 -13.79
N GLY A 120 12.15 -5.19 -15.10
CA GLY A 120 12.21 -6.35 -15.98
C GLY A 120 10.86 -6.88 -16.48
N THR A 121 9.76 -6.20 -16.13
CA THR A 121 8.43 -6.52 -16.67
C THR A 121 7.95 -5.46 -17.65
N GLU A 122 6.97 -5.82 -18.47
CA GLU A 122 6.23 -4.88 -19.30
C GLU A 122 4.99 -4.38 -18.55
N PRO A 123 4.46 -3.17 -18.86
CA PRO A 123 3.29 -2.60 -18.17
C PRO A 123 2.05 -3.51 -18.20
N GLU A 124 1.91 -4.34 -19.23
CA GLU A 124 0.78 -5.27 -19.44
C GLU A 124 0.92 -6.59 -18.67
N ASP A 125 2.11 -6.86 -18.11
CA ASP A 125 2.34 -8.12 -17.40
C ASP A 125 1.48 -8.20 -16.13
N ALA A 126 0.78 -9.31 -15.99
CA ALA A 126 -0.21 -9.50 -14.92
C ALA A 126 0.40 -9.41 -13.52
N GLU A 127 1.67 -9.75 -13.36
CA GLU A 127 2.36 -9.67 -12.06
C GLU A 127 2.35 -8.25 -11.46
N ASN A 128 2.30 -7.20 -12.30
CA ASN A 128 2.21 -5.82 -11.84
C ASN A 128 0.92 -5.52 -11.07
N LEU A 129 -0.15 -6.29 -11.32
CA LEU A 129 -1.44 -6.14 -10.62
C LEU A 129 -1.33 -6.36 -9.12
N THR A 130 -0.33 -7.10 -8.64
CA THR A 130 -0.13 -7.34 -7.21
C THR A 130 0.09 -6.05 -6.43
N ASN A 131 0.63 -5.00 -7.07
CA ASN A 131 0.96 -3.73 -6.44
C ASN A 131 0.21 -2.53 -7.05
N ARG A 132 -0.79 -2.77 -7.88
CA ARG A 132 -1.62 -1.70 -8.46
C ARG A 132 -2.80 -1.36 -7.58
N SER A 133 -2.76 -0.15 -7.03
CA SER A 133 -3.78 0.47 -6.18
C SER A 133 -4.56 1.54 -6.95
N PRO A 134 -5.73 2.02 -6.46
CA PRO A 134 -6.48 3.08 -7.12
C PRO A 134 -5.75 4.42 -7.22
N TYR A 135 -4.90 4.71 -6.24
CA TYR A 135 -4.12 5.95 -6.13
C TYR A 135 -2.71 5.64 -5.66
N PRO A 136 -1.74 6.55 -5.88
CA PRO A 136 -0.42 6.42 -5.26
C PRO A 136 -0.56 6.23 -3.76
N THR A 137 -0.03 5.13 -3.23
CA THR A 137 -0.22 4.72 -1.83
C THR A 137 1.11 4.29 -1.23
N ILE A 138 1.38 4.79 -0.03
CA ILE A 138 2.55 4.45 0.78
C ILE A 138 2.04 3.76 2.03
N HIS A 139 2.38 2.49 2.19
CA HIS A 139 1.94 1.66 3.29
C HIS A 139 3.00 1.65 4.39
N LEU A 140 2.65 2.19 5.56
CA LEU A 140 3.52 2.24 6.73
C LEU A 140 3.28 1.00 7.59
N ILE A 141 4.31 0.18 7.77
CA ILE A 141 4.23 -1.14 8.41
C ILE A 141 5.17 -1.18 9.62
N ARG A 142 4.68 -1.75 10.74
CA ARG A 142 5.53 -2.05 11.90
C ARG A 142 6.39 -3.28 11.60
N GLU A 143 7.71 -3.14 11.67
CA GLU A 143 8.62 -4.26 11.42
C GLU A 143 8.43 -5.39 12.44
N GLU A 144 8.26 -5.05 13.72
CA GLU A 144 8.01 -6.03 14.78
C GLU A 144 6.75 -6.88 14.53
N SER A 145 5.67 -6.23 14.08
CA SER A 145 4.42 -6.95 13.72
C SER A 145 4.63 -7.88 12.56
N MET A 146 5.37 -7.45 11.53
CA MET A 146 5.67 -8.26 10.36
C MET A 146 6.55 -9.47 10.72
N GLU A 147 7.61 -9.28 11.49
CA GLU A 147 8.44 -10.40 11.97
C GLU A 147 7.63 -11.42 12.75
N ARG A 148 6.74 -10.97 13.63
CA ARG A 148 5.91 -11.85 14.45
C ARG A 148 5.01 -12.73 13.60
N VAL A 149 4.33 -12.18 12.58
CA VAL A 149 3.44 -12.96 11.73
C VAL A 149 4.20 -13.88 10.77
N LEU A 150 5.34 -13.45 10.24
CA LEU A 150 6.19 -14.25 9.36
C LEU A 150 6.76 -15.49 10.06
N LYS A 151 7.10 -15.40 11.34
CA LYS A 151 7.61 -16.55 12.12
C LYS A 151 6.61 -17.71 12.19
N HIS A 152 5.33 -17.42 12.12
CA HIS A 152 4.26 -18.41 12.26
C HIS A 152 3.58 -18.75 10.93
N TYR A 153 4.00 -18.12 9.83
CA TYR A 153 3.44 -18.36 8.50
C TYR A 153 4.25 -19.47 7.80
N PRO A 154 3.59 -20.52 7.30
CA PRO A 154 4.28 -21.56 6.54
C PRO A 154 4.77 -20.99 5.21
N ASP A 155 6.06 -21.18 4.92
CA ASP A 155 6.71 -20.76 3.68
C ASP A 155 6.46 -19.30 3.27
N PRO A 156 6.89 -18.30 4.07
CA PRO A 156 6.67 -16.88 3.75
C PRO A 156 7.39 -16.45 2.47
N GLU A 157 8.45 -17.14 2.06
CA GLU A 157 9.21 -16.84 0.85
C GLU A 157 8.43 -17.16 -0.43
N ALA A 158 7.41 -18.03 -0.36
CA ALA A 158 6.55 -18.34 -1.47
C ALA A 158 5.43 -17.30 -1.71
N ILE A 159 5.22 -16.35 -0.81
CA ILE A 159 4.14 -15.35 -0.93
C ILE A 159 4.21 -14.59 -2.26
N PRO A 160 5.36 -14.04 -2.71
CA PRO A 160 5.42 -13.33 -3.98
C PRO A 160 5.03 -14.20 -5.18
N ASP A 161 5.54 -15.42 -5.27
CA ASP A 161 5.23 -16.34 -6.36
C ASP A 161 3.76 -16.77 -6.35
N ASN A 162 3.19 -17.01 -5.19
CA ASN A 162 1.77 -17.31 -5.03
C ASN A 162 0.90 -16.13 -5.47
N ASN A 163 1.31 -14.90 -5.18
CA ASN A 163 0.60 -13.69 -5.60
C ASN A 163 0.63 -13.54 -7.12
N ILE A 164 1.77 -13.73 -7.75
CA ILE A 164 1.92 -13.68 -9.21
C ILE A 164 1.01 -14.73 -9.86
N ALA A 165 1.08 -15.97 -9.42
CA ALA A 165 0.24 -17.05 -9.93
C ALA A 165 -1.26 -16.74 -9.76
N ARG A 166 -1.63 -16.10 -8.66
CA ARG A 166 -3.03 -15.73 -8.38
C ARG A 166 -3.55 -14.69 -9.37
N VAL A 167 -2.78 -13.64 -9.66
CA VAL A 167 -3.21 -12.58 -10.60
C VAL A 167 -3.10 -13.02 -12.07
N GLU A 168 -2.14 -13.85 -12.40
CA GLU A 168 -2.03 -14.45 -13.74
C GLU A 168 -3.23 -15.35 -14.07
N GLY A 169 -3.79 -16.02 -13.07
CA GLY A 169 -4.97 -16.89 -13.22
C GLY A 169 -6.31 -16.15 -13.36
N LEU A 170 -6.34 -14.81 -13.23
CA LEU A 170 -7.57 -14.03 -13.37
C LEU A 170 -8.04 -13.96 -14.82
N THR A 171 -9.35 -14.15 -15.03
CA THR A 171 -9.97 -13.89 -16.34
C THR A 171 -10.03 -12.39 -16.63
N ALA A 172 -10.26 -12.02 -17.90
CA ALA A 172 -10.43 -10.61 -18.28
C ALA A 172 -11.62 -9.95 -17.57
N GLU A 173 -12.70 -10.70 -17.33
CA GLU A 173 -13.88 -10.23 -16.60
C GLU A 173 -13.56 -9.98 -15.12
N GLU A 174 -12.85 -10.90 -14.47
CA GLU A 174 -12.39 -10.74 -13.09
C GLU A 174 -11.44 -9.54 -12.94
N LYS A 175 -10.50 -9.36 -13.86
CA LYS A 175 -9.61 -8.21 -13.88
C LYS A 175 -10.38 -6.90 -13.99
N ALA A 176 -11.35 -6.81 -14.90
CA ALA A 176 -12.18 -5.62 -15.08
C ALA A 176 -13.01 -5.29 -13.83
N LYS A 177 -13.50 -6.31 -13.14
CA LYS A 177 -14.28 -6.15 -11.90
C LYS A 177 -13.44 -5.73 -10.70
N LEU A 178 -12.26 -6.34 -10.55
CA LEU A 178 -11.38 -6.12 -9.40
C LEU A 178 -10.54 -4.84 -9.52
N PHE A 179 -10.20 -4.45 -10.75
CA PHE A 179 -9.35 -3.30 -11.05
C PHE A 179 -10.08 -2.28 -11.96
N PRO A 180 -11.27 -1.78 -11.57
CA PRO A 180 -12.05 -0.89 -12.44
C PRO A 180 -11.32 0.45 -12.70
N TYR A 181 -10.44 0.87 -11.81
CA TYR A 181 -9.63 2.08 -11.91
C TYR A 181 -8.47 1.97 -12.93
N LEU A 182 -8.17 0.77 -13.44
CA LEU A 182 -7.14 0.55 -14.48
C LEU A 182 -7.74 0.57 -15.91
N ILE A 183 -9.06 0.58 -16.03
CA ILE A 183 -9.75 0.70 -17.32
C ILE A 183 -9.76 2.18 -17.69
N ARG A 184 -8.90 2.58 -18.62
CA ARG A 184 -8.79 3.94 -19.17
C ARG A 184 -9.29 3.99 -20.60
#